data_a59d6cffc144b0aef1f5bca2d2eea653
#
_entry.id   a59d6cffc144b0aef1f5bca2d2eea653
#
_cell.length_a   1.000
_cell.length_b   1.000
_cell.length_c   1.000
_cell.angle_alpha   90.00
_cell.angle_beta   90.00
_cell.angle_gamma   90.00
#
_symmetry.space_group_name_H-M   'P 1'
#
loop_
_entity.id
_entity.type
_entity.pdbx_description
1 polymer ?
#
loop_
_entity_poly.entity_id
_entity_poly.type
_entity_poly.pdbx_seq_one_letter_code
_entity_poly.pdbx_strand_id
1 'polypeptide(L)'
;MKKTGLVLALLCCVSLLFLSVASGARAQGDQFYKGKTITIVIGSTAGGFYDRWARLFGRYMGKYIPGNPEFVAQNMAGAASVIATNHVYNVAKPDGLTVVMPLNGVYIDQIVGRSQVQFDLRKFSWIGSPSIEPSIMYMRSDAPYKSIEDIVKAKVAPKCGGSGTSSTDFILSSILEEMVGAKITSVLGYPGGTEIDLAVEKNEVVCRSHSVSAHFGREPFDTWHKKGFDRHLIQTGRKRDARAPDAPTLLEVFERHKVPEDSRRVARMLLAAGELGRPMMVTPGTPPERVKILREAYVKVLNDPKARDEAKRSRMDIEPTSGEELEALIKDIFDAPPELIARAKKVLTN
;
A
#
# COMPACT_ATOMS: atom_id res chain seq x y z
N MET A 1 -42.08 -37.99 40.25
CA MET A 1 -41.33 -38.48 39.09
C MET A 1 -41.78 -37.99 37.68
N LYS A 2 -42.99 -37.41 37.50
CA LYS A 2 -43.42 -36.90 36.18
C LYS A 2 -42.96 -35.48 35.81
N LYS A 3 -42.54 -34.64 36.78
CA LYS A 3 -42.11 -33.25 36.52
C LYS A 3 -40.65 -33.11 36.11
N THR A 4 -39.77 -34.05 36.48
CA THR A 4 -38.34 -34.04 36.11
C THR A 4 -38.11 -34.44 34.64
N GLY A 5 -38.94 -35.31 34.07
CA GLY A 5 -38.81 -35.70 32.66
C GLY A 5 -39.21 -34.58 31.68
N LEU A 6 -40.17 -33.71 32.06
CA LEU A 6 -40.61 -32.61 31.23
C LEU A 6 -39.57 -31.49 31.10
N VAL A 7 -38.85 -31.20 32.20
CA VAL A 7 -37.78 -30.18 32.21
C VAL A 7 -36.56 -30.64 31.40
N LEU A 8 -36.21 -31.93 31.47
CA LEU A 8 -35.10 -32.50 30.67
C LEU A 8 -35.42 -32.51 29.16
N ALA A 9 -36.69 -32.81 28.81
CA ALA A 9 -37.13 -32.75 27.39
C ALA A 9 -37.12 -31.30 26.81
N LEU A 10 -37.50 -30.31 27.63
CA LEU A 10 -37.45 -28.89 27.21
C LEU A 10 -36.03 -28.39 27.04
N LEU A 11 -35.09 -28.77 27.91
CA LEU A 11 -33.67 -28.43 27.80
C LEU A 11 -33.00 -29.07 26.56
N CYS A 12 -33.36 -30.31 26.20
CA CYS A 12 -32.88 -30.96 24.96
C CYS A 12 -33.43 -30.29 23.70
N CYS A 13 -34.70 -29.85 23.69
CA CYS A 13 -35.30 -29.15 22.56
C CYS A 13 -34.67 -27.76 22.33
N VAL A 14 -34.36 -27.03 23.40
CA VAL A 14 -33.73 -25.71 23.31
C VAL A 14 -32.28 -25.85 22.83
N SER A 15 -31.53 -26.86 23.27
CA SER A 15 -30.15 -27.09 22.77
C SER A 15 -30.13 -27.55 21.33
N LEU A 16 -31.10 -28.32 20.85
CA LEU A 16 -31.24 -28.71 19.45
C LEU A 16 -31.62 -27.53 18.55
N LEU A 17 -32.43 -26.57 19.02
CA LEU A 17 -32.71 -25.33 18.28
C LEU A 17 -31.48 -24.42 18.14
N PHE A 18 -30.65 -24.32 19.18
CA PHE A 18 -29.40 -23.52 19.06
C PHE A 18 -28.36 -24.15 18.13
N LEU A 19 -28.27 -25.47 18.03
CA LEU A 19 -27.39 -26.14 17.08
C LEU A 19 -27.85 -25.99 15.62
N SER A 20 -29.15 -25.91 15.36
CA SER A 20 -29.67 -25.71 14.01
C SER A 20 -29.50 -24.28 13.48
N VAL A 21 -29.52 -23.26 14.35
CA VAL A 21 -29.26 -21.87 13.97
C VAL A 21 -27.78 -21.65 13.63
N ALA A 22 -26.84 -22.29 14.35
CA ALA A 22 -25.42 -22.20 14.07
C ALA A 22 -25.00 -22.89 12.75
N SER A 23 -25.73 -23.94 12.34
CA SER A 23 -25.47 -24.61 11.05
C SER A 23 -26.00 -23.83 9.84
N GLY A 24 -27.09 -23.09 9.99
CA GLY A 24 -27.69 -22.25 8.95
C GLY A 24 -26.82 -21.05 8.55
N ALA A 25 -26.14 -20.44 9.51
CA ALA A 25 -25.25 -19.30 9.26
C ALA A 25 -23.99 -19.68 8.44
N ARG A 26 -23.46 -20.90 8.66
CA ARG A 26 -22.34 -21.43 7.85
C ARG A 26 -22.73 -21.79 6.42
N ALA A 27 -23.91 -22.37 6.23
CA ALA A 27 -24.41 -22.76 4.90
C ALA A 27 -24.74 -21.55 4.02
N GLN A 28 -25.13 -20.41 4.58
CA GLN A 28 -25.50 -19.21 3.84
C GLN A 28 -24.26 -18.46 3.31
N GLY A 29 -23.12 -18.51 4.02
CA GLY A 29 -21.84 -17.97 3.54
C GLY A 29 -21.23 -18.76 2.38
N ASP A 30 -21.40 -20.08 2.38
CA ASP A 30 -20.86 -20.98 1.35
C ASP A 30 -21.55 -20.86 -0.01
N GLN A 31 -22.75 -20.27 -0.09
CA GLN A 31 -23.49 -20.14 -1.35
C GLN A 31 -23.49 -18.72 -1.94
N PHE A 32 -23.11 -17.70 -1.16
CA PHE A 32 -23.22 -16.31 -1.59
C PHE A 32 -22.42 -16.01 -2.85
N TYR A 33 -21.19 -16.50 -2.94
CA TYR A 33 -20.29 -16.21 -4.05
C TYR A 33 -20.51 -17.07 -5.30
N LYS A 34 -21.35 -18.10 -5.23
CA LYS A 34 -21.61 -19.00 -6.37
C LYS A 34 -22.23 -18.23 -7.54
N GLY A 35 -21.57 -18.30 -8.70
CA GLY A 35 -22.01 -17.60 -9.92
C GLY A 35 -21.89 -16.07 -9.83
N LYS A 36 -21.11 -15.55 -8.86
CA LYS A 36 -20.83 -14.12 -8.73
C LYS A 36 -19.48 -13.76 -9.31
N THR A 37 -19.32 -12.49 -9.62
CA THR A 37 -18.06 -11.89 -10.03
C THR A 37 -17.63 -10.90 -8.97
N ILE A 38 -16.36 -11.00 -8.54
CA ILE A 38 -15.70 -10.02 -7.67
C ILE A 38 -14.88 -9.09 -8.53
N THR A 39 -15.12 -7.79 -8.41
CA THR A 39 -14.35 -6.77 -9.11
C THR A 39 -13.23 -6.25 -8.23
N ILE A 40 -11.98 -6.28 -8.72
CA ILE A 40 -10.85 -5.57 -8.10
C ILE A 40 -10.69 -4.24 -8.81
N VAL A 41 -11.07 -3.15 -8.16
CA VAL A 41 -10.85 -1.78 -8.62
C VAL A 41 -9.43 -1.36 -8.29
N ILE A 42 -8.64 -1.03 -9.31
CA ILE A 42 -7.21 -0.72 -9.18
C ILE A 42 -7.04 0.78 -9.35
N GLY A 43 -6.56 1.47 -8.33
CA GLY A 43 -6.38 2.93 -8.32
C GLY A 43 -5.22 3.45 -9.17
N SER A 44 -4.68 2.64 -10.08
CA SER A 44 -3.56 3.00 -10.96
C SER A 44 -3.80 2.54 -12.39
N THR A 45 -2.93 3.00 -13.31
CA THR A 45 -2.93 2.57 -14.71
C THR A 45 -2.52 1.11 -14.87
N ALA A 46 -2.89 0.50 -15.99
CA ALA A 46 -2.55 -0.88 -16.31
C ALA A 46 -1.03 -1.09 -16.49
N GLY A 47 -0.56 -2.31 -16.21
CA GLY A 47 0.83 -2.75 -16.41
C GLY A 47 1.79 -2.43 -15.26
N GLY A 48 1.43 -1.54 -14.33
CA GLY A 48 2.21 -1.26 -13.13
C GLY A 48 2.14 -2.38 -12.08
N PHE A 49 2.91 -2.26 -10.99
CA PHE A 49 2.96 -3.31 -9.96
C PHE A 49 1.62 -3.53 -9.25
N TYR A 50 0.81 -2.46 -9.01
CA TYR A 50 -0.54 -2.61 -8.46
C TYR A 50 -1.44 -3.44 -9.38
N ASP A 51 -1.40 -3.18 -10.68
CA ASP A 51 -2.16 -3.92 -11.68
C ASP A 51 -1.72 -5.40 -11.75
N ARG A 52 -0.41 -5.66 -11.71
CA ARG A 52 0.14 -7.03 -11.69
C ARG A 52 -0.32 -7.82 -10.47
N TRP A 53 -0.25 -7.24 -9.26
CA TRP A 53 -0.72 -7.85 -8.03
C TRP A 53 -2.23 -8.12 -8.06
N ALA A 54 -3.04 -7.13 -8.45
CA ALA A 54 -4.48 -7.29 -8.55
C ALA A 54 -4.86 -8.43 -9.51
N ARG A 55 -4.19 -8.52 -10.66
CA ARG A 55 -4.44 -9.59 -11.64
C ARG A 55 -3.92 -10.95 -11.16
N LEU A 56 -2.84 -11.01 -10.39
CA LEU A 56 -2.40 -12.25 -9.75
C LEU A 56 -3.48 -12.73 -8.77
N PHE A 57 -3.96 -11.89 -7.87
CA PHE A 57 -5.06 -12.25 -6.96
C PHE A 57 -6.31 -12.64 -7.74
N GLY A 58 -6.66 -11.92 -8.79
CA GLY A 58 -7.79 -12.25 -9.65
C GLY A 58 -7.72 -13.65 -10.24
N ARG A 59 -6.53 -14.14 -10.62
CA ARG A 59 -6.37 -15.50 -11.17
C ARG A 59 -6.43 -16.61 -10.12
N TYR A 60 -6.01 -16.33 -8.89
CA TYR A 60 -5.83 -17.40 -7.90
C TYR A 60 -6.86 -17.35 -6.76
N MET A 61 -7.47 -16.20 -6.47
CA MET A 61 -8.26 -16.03 -5.25
C MET A 61 -9.61 -16.76 -5.33
N GLY A 62 -10.24 -16.80 -6.52
CA GLY A 62 -11.56 -17.41 -6.70
C GLY A 62 -11.63 -18.85 -6.24
N LYS A 63 -10.62 -19.67 -6.52
CA LYS A 63 -10.58 -21.09 -6.12
C LYS A 63 -10.54 -21.34 -4.61
N TYR A 64 -10.23 -20.30 -3.83
CA TYR A 64 -10.16 -20.36 -2.36
C TYR A 64 -11.39 -19.76 -1.67
N ILE A 65 -12.33 -19.23 -2.46
CA ILE A 65 -13.59 -18.69 -1.97
C ILE A 65 -14.70 -19.70 -2.23
N PRO A 66 -15.56 -20.02 -1.24
CA PRO A 66 -16.71 -20.89 -1.46
C PRO A 66 -17.57 -20.40 -2.63
N GLY A 67 -17.95 -21.32 -3.53
CA GLY A 67 -18.69 -20.97 -4.74
C GLY A 67 -17.82 -20.58 -5.94
N ASN A 68 -16.51 -20.49 -5.79
CA ASN A 68 -15.52 -20.23 -6.85
C ASN A 68 -15.89 -19.02 -7.74
N PRO A 69 -16.08 -17.81 -7.17
CA PRO A 69 -16.43 -16.63 -7.96
C PRO A 69 -15.36 -16.29 -8.99
N GLU A 70 -15.80 -15.71 -10.09
CA GLU A 70 -14.90 -15.08 -11.04
C GLU A 70 -14.33 -13.76 -10.50
N PHE A 71 -13.15 -13.36 -10.98
CA PHE A 71 -12.55 -12.08 -10.66
C PHE A 71 -12.32 -11.25 -11.91
N VAL A 72 -12.66 -9.96 -11.84
CA VAL A 72 -12.40 -8.98 -12.89
C VAL A 72 -11.55 -7.85 -12.31
N ALA A 73 -10.46 -7.52 -12.99
CA ALA A 73 -9.58 -6.39 -12.64
C ALA A 73 -9.97 -5.17 -13.48
N GLN A 74 -10.32 -4.06 -12.82
CA GLN A 74 -10.73 -2.81 -13.43
C GLN A 74 -9.82 -1.67 -12.99
N ASN A 75 -9.07 -1.08 -13.91
CA ASN A 75 -8.25 0.09 -13.61
C ASN A 75 -9.14 1.36 -13.56
N MET A 76 -8.98 2.12 -12.47
CA MET A 76 -9.66 3.41 -12.23
C MET A 76 -8.62 4.39 -11.68
N ALA A 77 -7.70 4.80 -12.55
CA ALA A 77 -6.65 5.74 -12.20
C ALA A 77 -7.20 7.16 -12.04
N GLY A 78 -6.52 7.97 -11.24
CA GLY A 78 -6.79 9.41 -11.11
C GLY A 78 -6.65 9.90 -9.67
N ALA A 79 -6.19 11.16 -9.54
CA ALA A 79 -5.95 11.85 -8.27
C ALA A 79 -5.25 10.96 -7.23
N ALA A 80 -4.15 10.30 -7.61
CA ALA A 80 -3.39 9.38 -6.76
C ALA A 80 -4.27 8.31 -6.06
N SER A 81 -5.24 7.74 -6.78
CA SER A 81 -6.24 6.76 -6.32
C SER A 81 -7.43 7.31 -5.54
N VAL A 82 -7.53 8.61 -5.31
CA VAL A 82 -8.69 9.20 -4.63
C VAL A 82 -9.99 8.86 -5.38
N ILE A 83 -9.98 8.87 -6.72
CA ILE A 83 -11.16 8.54 -7.53
C ILE A 83 -11.63 7.10 -7.26
N ALA A 84 -10.73 6.13 -7.33
CA ALA A 84 -11.05 4.71 -7.09
C ALA A 84 -11.54 4.47 -5.65
N THR A 85 -10.88 5.10 -4.68
CA THR A 85 -11.20 4.94 -3.26
C THR A 85 -12.56 5.58 -2.93
N ASN A 86 -12.85 6.79 -3.45
CA ASN A 86 -14.17 7.42 -3.34
C ASN A 86 -15.26 6.55 -3.97
N HIS A 87 -15.02 6.01 -5.16
CA HIS A 87 -15.98 5.14 -5.85
C HIS A 87 -16.34 3.93 -5.00
N VAL A 88 -15.34 3.20 -4.50
CA VAL A 88 -15.62 2.01 -3.70
C VAL A 88 -16.22 2.36 -2.34
N TYR A 89 -15.87 3.49 -1.75
CA TYR A 89 -16.43 3.92 -0.48
C TYR A 89 -17.91 4.32 -0.59
N ASN A 90 -18.29 5.08 -1.64
CA ASN A 90 -19.60 5.73 -1.72
C ASN A 90 -20.58 5.05 -2.68
N VAL A 91 -20.10 4.29 -3.68
CA VAL A 91 -20.91 3.76 -4.77
C VAL A 91 -21.01 2.23 -4.75
N ALA A 92 -19.91 1.55 -4.37
CA ALA A 92 -19.93 0.09 -4.32
C ALA A 92 -20.83 -0.42 -3.19
N LYS A 93 -21.55 -1.53 -3.44
CA LYS A 93 -22.40 -2.16 -2.42
C LYS A 93 -21.54 -2.82 -1.33
N PRO A 94 -21.95 -2.76 -0.06
CA PRO A 94 -21.23 -3.42 1.04
C PRO A 94 -21.52 -4.93 1.09
N ASP A 95 -21.34 -5.61 -0.03
CA ASP A 95 -21.65 -7.03 -0.17
C ASP A 95 -20.43 -7.94 -0.35
N GLY A 96 -19.21 -7.35 -0.38
CA GLY A 96 -17.98 -8.09 -0.55
C GLY A 96 -17.66 -8.50 -1.99
N LEU A 97 -18.39 -7.97 -2.99
CA LEU A 97 -18.14 -8.22 -4.41
C LEU A 97 -17.26 -7.14 -5.06
N THR A 98 -16.90 -6.09 -4.33
CA THR A 98 -15.98 -5.05 -4.80
C THR A 98 -14.82 -4.91 -3.83
N VAL A 99 -13.62 -5.12 -4.34
CA VAL A 99 -12.35 -4.91 -3.64
C VAL A 99 -11.66 -3.72 -4.28
N VAL A 100 -11.07 -2.83 -3.50
CA VAL A 100 -10.20 -1.77 -4.03
C VAL A 100 -8.75 -2.05 -3.67
N MET A 101 -7.86 -1.80 -4.62
CA MET A 101 -6.40 -1.75 -4.42
C MET A 101 -5.93 -0.33 -4.77
N PRO A 102 -5.95 0.61 -3.80
CA PRO A 102 -5.48 1.97 -4.02
C PRO A 102 -3.95 2.05 -3.96
N LEU A 103 -3.38 3.17 -4.38
CA LEU A 103 -2.00 3.50 -4.06
C LEU A 103 -1.85 3.66 -2.53
N ASN A 104 -0.72 3.21 -2.02
CA ASN A 104 -0.45 3.19 -0.58
C ASN A 104 -0.38 4.60 0.07
N GLY A 105 -0.12 5.64 -0.72
CA GLY A 105 -0.09 7.04 -0.25
C GLY A 105 -1.47 7.68 -0.05
N VAL A 106 -2.57 7.02 -0.39
CA VAL A 106 -3.93 7.60 -0.34
C VAL A 106 -4.35 8.10 1.05
N TYR A 107 -3.77 7.57 2.13
CA TYR A 107 -4.01 8.04 3.50
C TYR A 107 -3.49 9.46 3.75
N ILE A 108 -2.44 9.88 3.04
CA ILE A 108 -1.88 11.23 3.10
C ILE A 108 -2.94 12.26 2.67
N ASP A 109 -3.67 11.98 1.59
CA ASP A 109 -4.71 12.89 1.10
C ASP A 109 -5.82 13.11 2.14
N GLN A 110 -6.16 12.05 2.90
CA GLN A 110 -7.11 12.18 4.02
C GLN A 110 -6.49 12.93 5.20
N ILE A 111 -5.22 12.67 5.57
CA ILE A 111 -4.53 13.38 6.66
C ILE A 111 -4.46 14.89 6.38
N VAL A 112 -4.05 15.28 5.17
CA VAL A 112 -3.93 16.71 4.83
C VAL A 112 -5.29 17.39 4.65
N GLY A 113 -6.37 16.61 4.58
CA GLY A 113 -7.74 17.13 4.48
C GLY A 113 -8.06 17.67 3.09
N ARG A 114 -7.62 16.98 2.03
CA ARG A 114 -7.95 17.36 0.65
C ARG A 114 -9.45 17.33 0.41
N SER A 115 -9.98 18.36 -0.19
CA SER A 115 -11.43 18.51 -0.45
C SER A 115 -12.02 17.41 -1.33
N GLN A 116 -11.20 16.79 -2.18
CA GLN A 116 -11.61 15.68 -3.06
C GLN A 116 -11.80 14.36 -2.31
N VAL A 117 -11.26 14.20 -1.09
CA VAL A 117 -11.38 12.99 -0.29
C VAL A 117 -12.79 12.89 0.30
N GLN A 118 -13.52 11.87 -0.11
CA GLN A 118 -14.89 11.58 0.33
C GLN A 118 -14.99 10.19 0.99
N PHE A 119 -13.89 9.68 1.51
CA PHE A 119 -13.79 8.41 2.21
C PHE A 119 -13.15 8.59 3.60
N ASP A 120 -13.34 7.59 4.45
CA ASP A 120 -12.60 7.42 5.70
C ASP A 120 -11.95 6.03 5.71
N LEU A 121 -10.64 5.99 5.63
CA LEU A 121 -9.87 4.74 5.58
C LEU A 121 -10.05 3.87 6.83
N ARG A 122 -10.42 4.45 7.98
CA ARG A 122 -10.71 3.73 9.21
C ARG A 122 -11.99 2.89 9.14
N LYS A 123 -12.87 3.18 8.16
CA LYS A 123 -14.16 2.51 7.99
C LYS A 123 -14.12 1.36 7.00
N PHE A 124 -13.07 1.27 6.17
CA PHE A 124 -12.87 0.11 5.29
C PHE A 124 -12.52 -1.14 6.10
N SER A 125 -12.91 -2.30 5.59
CA SER A 125 -12.35 -3.57 6.07
C SER A 125 -11.14 -3.93 5.20
N TRP A 126 -9.99 -4.03 5.82
CA TRP A 126 -8.73 -4.32 5.15
C TRP A 126 -8.54 -5.83 5.01
N ILE A 127 -8.17 -6.27 3.81
CA ILE A 127 -7.98 -7.70 3.50
C ILE A 127 -6.53 -8.12 3.72
N GLY A 128 -5.59 -7.27 3.32
CA GLY A 128 -4.16 -7.49 3.47
C GLY A 128 -3.36 -6.76 2.41
N SER A 129 -2.03 -6.83 2.52
CA SER A 129 -1.07 -6.34 1.55
C SER A 129 -0.04 -7.42 1.24
N PRO A 130 0.21 -7.80 -0.03
CA PRO A 130 1.14 -8.87 -0.38
C PRO A 130 2.61 -8.50 -0.20
N SER A 131 2.93 -7.23 -0.08
CA SER A 131 4.30 -6.75 0.06
C SER A 131 4.35 -5.47 0.88
N ILE A 132 5.39 -5.32 1.67
CA ILE A 132 5.83 -4.00 2.13
C ILE A 132 6.63 -3.34 1.01
N GLU A 133 6.65 -2.01 1.00
CA GLU A 133 7.24 -1.22 -0.09
C GLU A 133 8.19 -0.14 0.44
N PRO A 134 9.34 -0.51 1.01
CA PRO A 134 10.34 0.48 1.33
C PRO A 134 10.74 1.22 0.06
N SER A 135 11.08 2.50 0.21
CA SER A 135 11.42 3.36 -0.91
C SER A 135 12.93 3.52 -1.05
N ILE A 136 13.36 3.79 -2.26
CA ILE A 136 14.73 4.14 -2.59
C ILE A 136 14.74 5.43 -3.39
N MET A 137 15.63 6.36 -3.04
CA MET A 137 15.94 7.51 -3.88
C MET A 137 17.16 7.18 -4.72
N TYR A 138 17.02 7.25 -6.02
CA TYR A 138 18.13 7.13 -6.94
C TYR A 138 18.39 8.45 -7.68
N MET A 139 19.59 8.59 -8.19
CA MET A 139 20.04 9.74 -8.96
C MET A 139 20.91 9.28 -10.14
N ARG A 140 20.89 10.02 -11.24
CA ARG A 140 21.84 9.81 -12.33
C ARG A 140 23.28 9.83 -11.81
N SER A 141 24.08 8.88 -12.24
CA SER A 141 25.48 8.75 -11.78
C SER A 141 26.40 9.87 -12.28
N ASP A 142 26.04 10.55 -13.37
CA ASP A 142 26.74 11.73 -13.90
C ASP A 142 26.37 13.03 -13.18
N ALA A 143 25.37 13.04 -12.31
CA ALA A 143 25.06 14.19 -11.48
C ALA A 143 26.15 14.42 -10.41
N PRO A 144 26.43 15.69 -10.03
CA PRO A 144 27.55 16.02 -9.15
C PRO A 144 27.34 15.60 -7.66
N TYR A 145 26.18 15.07 -7.31
CA TYR A 145 25.81 14.69 -5.93
C TYR A 145 25.95 13.18 -5.78
N LYS A 146 26.77 12.75 -4.80
CA LYS A 146 27.07 11.33 -4.55
C LYS A 146 26.40 10.79 -3.29
N SER A 147 25.91 11.68 -2.43
CA SER A 147 25.31 11.39 -1.12
C SER A 147 24.25 12.42 -0.76
N ILE A 148 23.48 12.14 0.29
CA ILE A 148 22.55 13.14 0.88
C ILE A 148 23.33 14.34 1.42
N GLU A 149 24.51 14.11 1.98
CA GLU A 149 25.39 15.16 2.50
C GLU A 149 25.85 16.15 1.40
N ASP A 150 26.04 15.68 0.16
CA ASP A 150 26.34 16.55 -0.98
C ASP A 150 25.13 17.43 -1.35
N ILE A 151 23.93 16.85 -1.26
CA ILE A 151 22.67 17.59 -1.51
C ILE A 151 22.44 18.66 -0.42
N VAL A 152 22.73 18.34 0.85
CA VAL A 152 22.68 19.31 1.95
C VAL A 152 23.61 20.50 1.69
N LYS A 153 24.82 20.25 1.19
CA LYS A 153 25.84 21.27 0.90
C LYS A 153 25.68 21.89 -0.51
N ALA A 154 24.72 21.46 -1.29
CA ALA A 154 24.58 21.87 -2.68
C ALA A 154 24.42 23.38 -2.83
N LYS A 155 25.15 23.96 -3.79
CA LYS A 155 24.94 25.37 -4.22
C LYS A 155 23.73 25.49 -5.14
N VAL A 156 23.48 24.48 -5.96
CA VAL A 156 22.32 24.36 -6.84
C VAL A 156 21.55 23.11 -6.41
N ALA A 157 20.26 23.23 -6.15
CA ALA A 157 19.43 22.11 -5.76
C ALA A 157 19.22 21.16 -6.95
N PRO A 158 19.40 19.83 -6.80
CA PRO A 158 19.03 18.88 -7.84
C PRO A 158 17.51 18.90 -8.08
N LYS A 159 17.10 18.75 -9.33
CA LYS A 159 15.69 18.56 -9.70
C LYS A 159 15.32 17.09 -9.58
N CYS A 160 14.36 16.77 -8.72
CA CYS A 160 13.81 15.42 -8.58
C CYS A 160 12.37 15.37 -9.10
N GLY A 161 12.05 14.38 -9.90
CA GLY A 161 10.72 14.21 -10.49
C GLY A 161 9.75 13.53 -9.54
N GLY A 162 8.45 13.92 -9.62
CA GLY A 162 7.36 13.32 -8.85
C GLY A 162 6.00 13.49 -9.51
N SER A 163 5.05 12.61 -9.18
CA SER A 163 3.70 12.65 -9.75
C SER A 163 2.78 13.63 -9.03
N GLY A 164 3.06 13.98 -7.78
CA GLY A 164 2.24 14.89 -6.98
C GLY A 164 2.68 14.90 -5.52
N THR A 165 2.06 15.73 -4.71
CA THR A 165 2.44 15.96 -3.30
C THR A 165 2.13 14.79 -2.35
N SER A 166 1.36 13.80 -2.75
CA SER A 166 1.16 12.52 -2.04
C SER A 166 2.02 11.38 -2.58
N SER A 167 2.88 11.64 -3.57
CA SER A 167 3.78 10.63 -4.11
C SER A 167 4.99 10.40 -3.19
N THR A 168 5.50 9.17 -3.21
CA THR A 168 6.73 8.80 -2.50
C THR A 168 7.92 9.70 -2.86
N ASP A 169 7.99 10.11 -4.14
CA ASP A 169 9.00 11.04 -4.66
C ASP A 169 9.01 12.35 -3.85
N PHE A 170 7.83 12.97 -3.70
CA PHE A 170 7.69 14.24 -2.98
C PHE A 170 7.86 14.07 -1.48
N ILE A 171 7.20 13.07 -0.88
CA ILE A 171 7.22 12.82 0.56
C ILE A 171 8.66 12.64 1.07
N LEU A 172 9.45 11.78 0.41
CA LEU A 172 10.83 11.55 0.85
C LEU A 172 11.71 12.79 0.65
N SER A 173 11.52 13.54 -0.46
CA SER A 173 12.20 14.81 -0.68
C SER A 173 11.88 15.81 0.43
N SER A 174 10.59 16.01 0.77
CA SER A 174 10.15 16.93 1.82
C SER A 174 10.68 16.55 3.22
N ILE A 175 10.75 15.25 3.53
CA ILE A 175 11.34 14.75 4.77
C ILE A 175 12.84 15.11 4.82
N LEU A 176 13.58 14.91 3.74
CA LEU A 176 15.00 15.23 3.66
C LEU A 176 15.25 16.74 3.74
N GLU A 177 14.40 17.55 3.11
CA GLU A 177 14.48 19.02 3.19
C GLU A 177 14.25 19.52 4.61
N GLU A 178 13.12 19.15 5.22
CA GLU A 178 12.71 19.66 6.54
C GLU A 178 13.59 19.14 7.69
N MET A 179 14.01 17.87 7.62
CA MET A 179 14.66 17.20 8.78
C MET A 179 16.17 17.09 8.67
N VAL A 180 16.72 17.13 7.47
CA VAL A 180 18.15 16.96 7.20
C VAL A 180 18.75 18.21 6.58
N GLY A 181 17.93 19.12 6.05
CA GLY A 181 18.37 20.33 5.37
C GLY A 181 18.88 20.07 3.95
N ALA A 182 18.45 18.98 3.32
CA ALA A 182 18.73 18.71 1.92
C ALA A 182 18.09 19.79 1.04
N LYS A 183 18.74 20.16 -0.05
CA LYS A 183 18.23 21.16 -0.99
C LYS A 183 17.75 20.45 -2.24
N ILE A 184 16.44 20.22 -2.37
CA ILE A 184 15.85 19.50 -3.49
C ILE A 184 14.83 20.41 -4.19
N THR A 185 14.80 20.38 -5.51
CA THR A 185 13.73 21.03 -6.29
C THR A 185 12.80 19.94 -6.81
N SER A 186 11.63 19.79 -6.22
CA SER A 186 10.62 18.83 -6.67
C SER A 186 9.92 19.34 -7.93
N VAL A 187 10.00 18.58 -9.03
CA VAL A 187 9.29 18.83 -10.29
C VAL A 187 8.11 17.86 -10.33
N LEU A 188 6.90 18.38 -10.09
CA LEU A 188 5.68 17.58 -9.95
C LEU A 188 4.82 17.65 -11.21
N GLY A 189 3.83 16.74 -11.30
CA GLY A 189 2.83 16.71 -12.37
C GLY A 189 3.08 15.66 -13.44
N TYR A 190 4.09 14.80 -13.29
CA TYR A 190 4.25 13.65 -14.18
C TYR A 190 3.06 12.68 -14.03
N PRO A 191 2.51 12.15 -15.14
CA PRO A 191 1.36 11.24 -15.09
C PRO A 191 1.62 9.94 -14.31
N GLY A 192 2.88 9.46 -14.33
CA GLY A 192 3.27 8.23 -13.66
C GLY A 192 4.77 8.01 -13.62
N GLY A 193 5.17 6.87 -13.04
CA GLY A 193 6.58 6.55 -12.84
C GLY A 193 7.37 6.37 -14.13
N THR A 194 6.76 5.86 -15.19
CA THR A 194 7.41 5.67 -16.50
C THR A 194 7.82 7.01 -17.12
N GLU A 195 6.96 8.01 -17.01
CA GLU A 195 7.23 9.36 -17.53
C GLU A 195 8.34 10.06 -16.73
N ILE A 196 8.39 9.81 -15.39
CA ILE A 196 9.47 10.32 -14.56
C ILE A 196 10.80 9.63 -14.93
N ASP A 197 10.80 8.30 -15.12
CA ASP A 197 12.00 7.55 -15.52
C ASP A 197 12.54 8.06 -16.87
N LEU A 198 11.65 8.32 -17.82
CA LEU A 198 12.01 8.92 -19.11
C LEU A 198 12.58 10.34 -18.95
N ALA A 199 12.01 11.15 -18.06
CA ALA A 199 12.53 12.49 -17.76
C ALA A 199 13.93 12.43 -17.11
N VAL A 200 14.19 11.44 -16.25
CA VAL A 200 15.53 11.17 -15.71
C VAL A 200 16.48 10.77 -16.84
N GLU A 201 16.07 9.89 -17.73
CA GLU A 201 16.91 9.46 -18.87
C GLU A 201 17.29 10.65 -19.77
N LYS A 202 16.34 11.55 -20.02
CA LYS A 202 16.54 12.77 -20.82
C LYS A 202 17.23 13.91 -20.07
N ASN A 203 17.56 13.72 -18.77
CA ASN A 203 18.15 14.75 -17.93
C ASN A 203 17.26 16.01 -17.70
N GLU A 204 15.94 15.87 -17.83
CA GLU A 204 14.99 16.91 -17.43
C GLU A 204 14.94 17.05 -15.88
N VAL A 205 15.01 15.90 -15.20
CA VAL A 205 15.25 15.76 -13.76
C VAL A 205 16.40 14.77 -13.56
N VAL A 206 17.08 14.84 -12.42
CA VAL A 206 18.26 13.97 -12.16
C VAL A 206 18.01 12.89 -11.11
N CYS A 207 16.91 12.94 -10.40
CA CYS A 207 16.57 12.03 -9.31
C CYS A 207 15.07 11.80 -9.18
N ARG A 208 14.73 10.71 -8.49
CA ARG A 208 13.39 10.41 -8.00
C ARG A 208 13.44 9.37 -6.88
N SER A 209 12.30 9.17 -6.20
CA SER A 209 12.13 8.11 -5.21
C SER A 209 10.94 7.23 -5.56
N HIS A 210 11.07 5.92 -5.41
CA HIS A 210 9.98 4.97 -5.56
C HIS A 210 10.28 3.67 -4.80
N SER A 211 9.38 2.67 -4.87
CA SER A 211 9.58 1.42 -4.14
C SER A 211 10.83 0.66 -4.61
N VAL A 212 11.54 0.06 -3.66
CA VAL A 212 12.69 -0.80 -3.92
C VAL A 212 12.31 -1.94 -4.86
N SER A 213 11.13 -2.57 -4.65
CA SER A 213 10.65 -3.66 -5.51
C SER A 213 10.49 -3.25 -6.96
N ALA A 214 9.97 -2.05 -7.22
CA ALA A 214 9.84 -1.53 -8.58
C ALA A 214 11.19 -1.14 -9.19
N HIS A 215 12.15 -0.68 -8.39
CA HIS A 215 13.48 -0.32 -8.83
C HIS A 215 14.30 -1.53 -9.30
N PHE A 216 14.17 -2.66 -8.62
CA PHE A 216 14.89 -3.89 -9.00
C PHE A 216 14.04 -4.92 -9.75
N GLY A 217 12.80 -4.60 -10.09
CA GLY A 217 11.84 -5.54 -10.67
C GLY A 217 11.49 -5.31 -12.15
N ARG A 218 11.99 -4.25 -12.80
CA ARG A 218 11.60 -3.91 -14.17
C ARG A 218 12.62 -3.07 -14.94
N GLU A 219 12.48 -3.01 -16.23
CA GLU A 219 13.12 -1.99 -17.07
C GLU A 219 12.53 -0.58 -16.77
N PRO A 220 13.31 0.51 -16.94
CA PRO A 220 14.67 0.54 -17.51
C PRO A 220 15.80 0.21 -16.52
N PHE A 221 15.49 -0.07 -15.25
CA PHE A 221 16.48 -0.18 -14.17
C PHE A 221 17.46 -1.33 -14.37
N ASP A 222 17.01 -2.50 -14.87
CA ASP A 222 17.91 -3.60 -15.21
C ASP A 222 19.02 -3.16 -16.18
N THR A 223 18.66 -2.33 -17.17
CA THR A 223 19.61 -1.77 -18.13
C THR A 223 20.48 -0.69 -17.52
N TRP A 224 19.90 0.18 -16.67
CA TRP A 224 20.62 1.27 -16.01
C TRP A 224 21.67 0.74 -15.03
N HIS A 225 21.33 -0.24 -14.20
CA HIS A 225 22.28 -0.86 -13.27
C HIS A 225 23.47 -1.48 -14.00
N LYS A 226 23.23 -2.20 -15.13
CA LYS A 226 24.30 -2.78 -15.93
C LYS A 226 25.24 -1.74 -16.54
N LYS A 227 24.72 -0.55 -16.84
CA LYS A 227 25.47 0.56 -17.43
C LYS A 227 26.06 1.51 -16.38
N GLY A 228 25.76 1.33 -15.09
CA GLY A 228 26.13 2.27 -14.05
C GLY A 228 25.50 3.66 -14.24
N PHE A 229 24.29 3.73 -14.81
CA PHE A 229 23.59 4.97 -15.12
C PHE A 229 23.07 5.68 -13.89
N ASP A 230 22.65 4.92 -12.88
CA ASP A 230 22.09 5.42 -11.64
C ASP A 230 22.93 5.03 -10.40
N ARG A 231 22.77 5.79 -9.36
CA ARG A 231 23.27 5.49 -8.02
C ARG A 231 22.16 5.64 -6.99
N HIS A 232 22.25 4.88 -5.93
CA HIS A 232 21.27 4.87 -4.86
C HIS A 232 21.76 5.79 -3.74
N LEU A 233 20.93 6.77 -3.33
CA LEU A 233 21.32 7.79 -2.34
C LEU A 233 20.85 7.46 -0.94
N ILE A 234 19.66 6.91 -0.79
CA ILE A 234 19.02 6.61 0.49
C ILE A 234 17.87 5.62 0.29
N GLN A 235 17.56 4.84 1.32
CA GLN A 235 16.42 3.94 1.35
C GLN A 235 15.66 4.06 2.67
N THR A 236 14.33 3.75 2.68
CA THR A 236 13.48 3.92 3.86
C THR A 236 13.24 2.64 4.65
N GLY A 237 13.77 1.50 4.20
CA GLY A 237 13.67 0.23 4.91
C GLY A 237 14.31 0.28 6.30
N ARG A 238 13.85 -0.58 7.22
CA ARG A 238 14.42 -0.72 8.56
C ARG A 238 15.88 -1.20 8.54
N LYS A 239 16.28 -1.88 7.46
CA LYS A 239 17.63 -2.32 7.14
C LYS A 239 17.91 -2.05 5.67
N ARG A 240 19.18 -2.03 5.28
CA ARG A 240 19.57 -1.89 3.88
C ARG A 240 19.11 -3.11 3.08
N ASP A 241 18.53 -2.86 1.90
CA ASP A 241 18.23 -3.91 0.94
C ASP A 241 19.54 -4.48 0.37
N ALA A 242 19.61 -5.78 0.24
CA ALA A 242 20.81 -6.46 -0.28
C ALA A 242 21.16 -6.07 -1.72
N ARG A 243 20.20 -5.54 -2.48
CA ARG A 243 20.38 -5.04 -3.86
C ARG A 243 20.95 -3.63 -3.91
N ALA A 244 20.89 -2.88 -2.79
CA ALA A 244 21.42 -1.52 -2.65
C ALA A 244 22.22 -1.37 -1.34
N PRO A 245 23.29 -2.16 -1.12
CA PRO A 245 24.00 -2.21 0.15
C PRO A 245 24.72 -0.89 0.48
N ASP A 246 25.08 -0.10 -0.52
CA ASP A 246 25.80 1.18 -0.37
C ASP A 246 24.86 2.35 -0.01
N ALA A 247 23.54 2.24 -0.29
CA ALA A 247 22.58 3.26 0.08
C ALA A 247 22.28 3.19 1.59
N PRO A 248 22.53 4.24 2.38
CA PRO A 248 22.16 4.24 3.79
C PRO A 248 20.64 4.21 3.95
N THR A 249 20.17 3.69 5.09
CA THR A 249 18.76 3.86 5.47
C THR A 249 18.50 5.29 5.94
N LEU A 250 17.24 5.71 5.86
CA LEU A 250 16.82 7.01 6.41
C LEU A 250 17.12 7.12 7.91
N LEU A 251 17.01 6.02 8.65
CA LEU A 251 17.36 5.97 10.08
C LEU A 251 18.84 6.26 10.29
N GLU A 252 19.73 5.65 9.51
CA GLU A 252 21.17 5.92 9.57
C GLU A 252 21.51 7.39 9.25
N VAL A 253 20.78 7.98 8.28
CA VAL A 253 20.92 9.41 7.96
C VAL A 253 20.42 10.28 9.12
N PHE A 254 19.27 9.96 9.70
CA PHE A 254 18.73 10.67 10.86
C PHE A 254 19.68 10.62 12.09
N GLU A 255 20.34 9.50 12.33
CA GLU A 255 21.34 9.37 13.39
C GLU A 255 22.53 10.29 13.14
N ARG A 256 23.09 10.28 11.93
CA ARG A 256 24.23 11.15 11.56
C ARG A 256 23.90 12.64 11.70
N HIS A 257 22.70 13.03 11.31
CA HIS A 257 22.22 14.42 11.40
C HIS A 257 21.59 14.78 12.75
N LYS A 258 21.56 13.84 13.72
CA LYS A 258 20.98 14.05 15.06
C LYS A 258 19.53 14.55 15.01
N VAL A 259 18.75 14.02 14.08
CA VAL A 259 17.35 14.41 13.91
C VAL A 259 16.56 14.10 15.18
N PRO A 260 15.82 15.07 15.77
CA PRO A 260 15.05 14.87 17.00
C PRO A 260 13.99 13.77 16.86
N GLU A 261 13.69 13.06 17.96
CA GLU A 261 12.74 11.94 17.94
C GLU A 261 11.34 12.34 17.48
N ASP A 262 10.85 13.54 17.83
CA ASP A 262 9.55 14.02 17.35
C ASP A 262 9.52 14.20 15.84
N SER A 263 10.62 14.64 15.22
CA SER A 263 10.74 14.71 13.76
C SER A 263 10.78 13.31 13.15
N ARG A 264 11.48 12.35 13.77
CA ARG A 264 11.50 10.94 13.34
C ARG A 264 10.10 10.33 13.41
N ARG A 265 9.27 10.69 14.40
CA ARG A 265 7.86 10.25 14.50
C ARG A 265 7.03 10.78 13.34
N VAL A 266 7.21 12.05 12.95
CA VAL A 266 6.56 12.64 11.75
C VAL A 266 6.99 11.89 10.51
N ALA A 267 8.29 11.62 10.34
CA ALA A 267 8.78 10.87 9.18
C ALA A 267 8.19 9.46 9.11
N ARG A 268 8.11 8.73 10.24
CA ARG A 268 7.47 7.40 10.29
C ARG A 268 6.01 7.46 9.85
N MET A 269 5.24 8.46 10.32
CA MET A 269 3.85 8.66 9.88
C MET A 269 3.77 8.91 8.37
N LEU A 270 4.61 9.78 7.82
CA LEU A 270 4.63 10.10 6.39
C LEU A 270 5.11 8.93 5.51
N LEU A 271 5.94 8.05 6.04
CA LEU A 271 6.47 6.88 5.34
C LEU A 271 5.70 5.58 5.59
N ALA A 272 4.62 5.64 6.36
CA ALA A 272 3.75 4.48 6.61
C ALA A 272 3.18 3.87 5.32
N ALA A 273 3.18 4.62 4.21
CA ALA A 273 2.91 4.09 2.87
C ALA A 273 3.75 2.85 2.54
N GLY A 274 5.01 2.80 2.99
CA GLY A 274 5.87 1.64 2.82
C GLY A 274 5.35 0.39 3.54
N GLU A 275 4.81 0.54 4.73
CA GLU A 275 4.23 -0.55 5.52
C GLU A 275 2.83 -0.95 5.01
N LEU A 276 2.03 0.00 4.51
CA LEU A 276 0.77 -0.29 3.83
C LEU A 276 0.98 -1.09 2.54
N GLY A 277 2.10 -0.88 1.87
CA GLY A 277 2.50 -1.66 0.72
C GLY A 277 1.53 -1.57 -0.47
N ARG A 278 0.83 -2.66 -0.79
CA ARG A 278 -0.17 -2.74 -1.87
C ARG A 278 -1.51 -3.22 -1.31
N PRO A 279 -2.20 -2.38 -0.54
CA PRO A 279 -3.32 -2.81 0.27
C PRO A 279 -4.55 -3.18 -0.58
N MET A 280 -5.28 -4.16 -0.09
CA MET A 280 -6.60 -4.55 -0.58
C MET A 280 -7.63 -4.27 0.51
N MET A 281 -8.73 -3.61 0.14
CA MET A 281 -9.81 -3.23 1.06
C MET A 281 -11.16 -3.52 0.42
N VAL A 282 -12.19 -3.69 1.26
CA VAL A 282 -13.60 -3.77 0.83
C VAL A 282 -14.43 -2.66 1.46
N THR A 283 -15.53 -2.34 0.81
CA THR A 283 -16.49 -1.30 1.18
C THR A 283 -16.87 -1.35 2.66
N PRO A 284 -16.97 -0.21 3.35
CA PRO A 284 -17.46 -0.15 4.71
C PRO A 284 -18.83 -0.82 4.86
N GLY A 285 -19.03 -1.57 5.94
CA GLY A 285 -20.28 -2.30 6.19
C GLY A 285 -20.38 -3.66 5.48
N THR A 286 -19.32 -4.11 4.79
CA THR A 286 -19.24 -5.50 4.30
C THR A 286 -19.40 -6.47 5.47
N PRO A 287 -20.31 -7.48 5.39
CA PRO A 287 -20.52 -8.44 6.46
C PRO A 287 -19.25 -9.11 6.94
N PRO A 288 -19.00 -9.22 8.26
CA PRO A 288 -17.75 -9.76 8.81
C PRO A 288 -17.37 -11.15 8.31
N GLU A 289 -18.36 -12.01 8.08
CA GLU A 289 -18.15 -13.35 7.55
C GLU A 289 -17.57 -13.31 6.12
N ARG A 290 -17.96 -12.32 5.30
CA ARG A 290 -17.41 -12.14 3.94
C ARG A 290 -16.01 -11.56 3.96
N VAL A 291 -15.75 -10.61 4.87
CA VAL A 291 -14.39 -10.10 5.13
C VAL A 291 -13.46 -11.26 5.51
N LYS A 292 -13.91 -12.13 6.43
CA LYS A 292 -13.16 -13.31 6.86
C LYS A 292 -12.85 -14.24 5.67
N ILE A 293 -13.83 -14.56 4.84
CA ILE A 293 -13.65 -15.40 3.64
C ILE A 293 -12.58 -14.79 2.70
N LEU A 294 -12.65 -13.48 2.46
CA LEU A 294 -11.69 -12.78 1.60
C LEU A 294 -10.28 -12.78 2.21
N ARG A 295 -10.12 -12.56 3.51
CA ARG A 295 -8.84 -12.63 4.24
C ARG A 295 -8.24 -14.05 4.17
N GLU A 296 -9.05 -15.08 4.41
CA GLU A 296 -8.59 -16.46 4.31
C GLU A 296 -8.15 -16.83 2.88
N ALA A 297 -8.92 -16.38 1.88
CA ALA A 297 -8.57 -16.58 0.48
C ALA A 297 -7.27 -15.84 0.11
N TYR A 298 -7.08 -14.62 0.58
CA TYR A 298 -5.85 -13.84 0.43
C TYR A 298 -4.63 -14.60 0.97
N VAL A 299 -4.70 -15.12 2.20
CA VAL A 299 -3.61 -15.90 2.81
C VAL A 299 -3.32 -17.18 2.02
N LYS A 300 -4.36 -17.87 1.54
CA LYS A 300 -4.20 -19.09 0.72
C LYS A 300 -3.53 -18.79 -0.62
N VAL A 301 -3.80 -17.65 -1.26
CA VAL A 301 -3.10 -17.24 -2.49
C VAL A 301 -1.61 -17.03 -2.25
N LEU A 302 -1.25 -16.36 -1.17
CA LEU A 302 0.17 -16.12 -0.82
C LEU A 302 0.95 -17.39 -0.48
N ASN A 303 0.26 -18.46 -0.10
CA ASN A 303 0.84 -19.78 0.16
C ASN A 303 0.70 -20.74 -1.04
N ASP A 304 0.01 -20.35 -2.10
CA ASP A 304 -0.14 -21.15 -3.31
C ASP A 304 1.18 -21.24 -4.08
N PRO A 305 1.75 -22.44 -4.30
CA PRO A 305 3.02 -22.57 -5.01
C PRO A 305 3.02 -21.94 -6.41
N LYS A 306 1.91 -22.07 -7.17
CA LYS A 306 1.80 -21.50 -8.52
C LYS A 306 1.74 -19.96 -8.48
N ALA A 307 1.01 -19.38 -7.52
CA ALA A 307 0.96 -17.95 -7.34
C ALA A 307 2.33 -17.39 -6.91
N ARG A 308 3.03 -18.07 -6.00
CA ARG A 308 4.40 -17.70 -5.58
C ARG A 308 5.40 -17.79 -6.73
N ASP A 309 5.34 -18.84 -7.53
CA ASP A 309 6.20 -19.00 -8.71
C ASP A 309 5.93 -17.91 -9.75
N GLU A 310 4.65 -17.54 -9.95
CA GLU A 310 4.30 -16.45 -10.84
C GLU A 310 4.79 -15.10 -10.31
N ALA A 311 4.61 -14.81 -9.03
CA ALA A 311 5.14 -13.61 -8.38
C ALA A 311 6.67 -13.53 -8.53
N LYS A 312 7.38 -14.63 -8.26
CA LYS A 312 8.84 -14.71 -8.41
C LYS A 312 9.30 -14.46 -9.85
N ARG A 313 8.65 -15.10 -10.84
CA ARG A 313 8.96 -14.85 -12.26
C ARG A 313 8.69 -13.41 -12.67
N SER A 314 7.70 -12.78 -12.06
CA SER A 314 7.33 -11.38 -12.28
C SER A 314 8.12 -10.40 -11.41
N ARG A 315 9.11 -10.89 -10.64
CA ARG A 315 9.94 -10.11 -9.70
C ARG A 315 9.10 -9.29 -8.71
N MET A 316 8.01 -9.88 -8.23
CA MET A 316 7.15 -9.31 -7.21
C MET A 316 7.50 -9.92 -5.86
N ASP A 317 8.11 -9.11 -4.98
CA ASP A 317 8.54 -9.52 -3.65
C ASP A 317 7.32 -9.81 -2.76
N ILE A 318 7.32 -10.94 -2.05
CA ILE A 318 6.26 -11.35 -1.13
C ILE A 318 6.75 -11.14 0.31
N GLU A 319 6.22 -10.11 0.96
CA GLU A 319 6.41 -9.79 2.37
C GLU A 319 5.05 -9.29 2.91
N PRO A 320 4.13 -10.22 3.26
CA PRO A 320 2.74 -9.88 3.46
C PRO A 320 2.47 -9.22 4.81
N THR A 321 1.48 -8.34 4.82
CA THR A 321 0.84 -7.78 6.02
C THR A 321 -0.63 -8.20 6.03
N SER A 322 -1.13 -8.62 7.19
CA SER A 322 -2.55 -9.00 7.35
C SER A 322 -3.48 -7.80 7.33
N GLY A 323 -4.77 -8.04 7.12
CA GLY A 323 -5.78 -6.98 7.17
C GLY A 323 -5.87 -6.33 8.54
N GLU A 324 -5.75 -7.13 9.60
CA GLU A 324 -5.79 -6.68 11.00
C GLU A 324 -4.59 -5.76 11.33
N GLU A 325 -3.40 -6.12 10.88
CA GLU A 325 -2.21 -5.27 11.05
C GLU A 325 -2.35 -3.95 10.30
N LEU A 326 -2.93 -3.96 9.08
CA LEU A 326 -3.19 -2.74 8.33
C LEU A 326 -4.26 -1.86 9.00
N GLU A 327 -5.33 -2.44 9.57
CA GLU A 327 -6.33 -1.72 10.35
C GLU A 327 -5.71 -1.06 11.58
N ALA A 328 -4.84 -1.77 12.31
CA ALA A 328 -4.11 -1.22 13.44
C ALA A 328 -3.19 -0.05 13.02
N LEU A 329 -2.45 -0.21 11.93
CA LEU A 329 -1.56 0.83 11.40
C LEU A 329 -2.35 2.10 11.01
N ILE A 330 -3.46 1.94 10.30
CA ILE A 330 -4.33 3.07 9.92
C ILE A 330 -4.92 3.75 11.15
N LYS A 331 -5.35 2.96 12.14
CA LYS A 331 -5.85 3.52 13.40
C LYS A 331 -4.76 4.35 14.10
N ASP A 332 -3.56 3.83 14.23
CA ASP A 332 -2.44 4.53 14.87
C ASP A 332 -2.08 5.85 14.15
N ILE A 333 -2.14 5.84 12.81
CA ILE A 333 -1.89 7.05 12.00
C ILE A 333 -2.95 8.13 12.29
N PHE A 334 -4.23 7.78 12.33
CA PHE A 334 -5.32 8.76 12.48
C PHE A 334 -5.62 9.12 13.94
N ASP A 335 -5.24 8.29 14.91
CA ASP A 335 -5.32 8.56 16.34
C ASP A 335 -4.05 9.29 16.86
N ALA A 336 -3.11 9.63 15.99
CA ALA A 336 -1.92 10.37 16.37
C ALA A 336 -2.28 11.76 16.94
N PRO A 337 -1.47 12.30 17.89
CA PRO A 337 -1.69 13.61 18.48
C PRO A 337 -1.88 14.70 17.42
N PRO A 338 -2.81 15.67 17.60
CA PRO A 338 -3.09 16.72 16.64
C PRO A 338 -1.86 17.53 16.20
N GLU A 339 -0.91 17.76 17.11
CA GLU A 339 0.35 18.45 16.84
C GLU A 339 1.25 17.67 15.89
N LEU A 340 1.26 16.33 15.98
CA LEU A 340 2.01 15.46 15.07
C LEU A 340 1.41 15.52 13.66
N ILE A 341 0.06 15.44 13.57
CA ILE A 341 -0.67 15.59 12.30
C ILE A 341 -0.43 16.97 11.69
N ALA A 342 -0.45 18.03 12.49
CA ALA A 342 -0.18 19.39 12.02
C ALA A 342 1.24 19.53 11.46
N ARG A 343 2.24 18.94 12.12
CA ARG A 343 3.62 18.90 11.62
C ARG A 343 3.75 18.10 10.34
N ALA A 344 3.10 16.93 10.25
CA ALA A 344 3.09 16.15 9.02
C ALA A 344 2.49 16.92 7.84
N LYS A 345 1.37 17.64 8.06
CA LYS A 345 0.79 18.55 7.06
C LYS A 345 1.78 19.61 6.62
N LYS A 346 2.46 20.26 7.56
CA LYS A 346 3.44 21.32 7.27
C LYS A 346 4.57 20.80 6.37
N VAL A 347 5.13 19.61 6.66
CA VAL A 347 6.17 18.99 5.84
C VAL A 347 5.73 18.79 4.37
N LEU A 348 4.44 18.57 4.14
CA LEU A 348 3.89 18.33 2.79
C LEU A 348 3.42 19.60 2.06
N THR A 349 3.40 20.75 2.73
CA THR A 349 2.85 22.02 2.17
C THR A 349 3.91 23.12 2.04
N ASN A 350 5.10 22.91 2.62
CA ASN A 350 6.27 23.78 2.40
C ASN A 350 7.00 23.38 1.12
#